data_9aebfdc8b8903440671c893c52425b84
#
_entry.id   9aebfdc8b8903440671c893c52425b84
#
_cell.length_a   1.000
_cell.length_b   1.000
_cell.length_c   1.000
_cell.angle_alpha   90.00
_cell.angle_beta   90.00
_cell.angle_gamma   90.00
#
_symmetry.space_group_name_H-M   'P 1'
#
loop_
_entity.id
_entity.type
_entity.pdbx_description
1 polymer ?
#
loop_
_entity_poly.entity_id
_entity_poly.type
_entity_poly.pdbx_seq_one_letter_code
_entity_poly.pdbx_strand_id
1 'polypeptide(L)'
;VIWSNSPEYVITDLPCVGFNGDRYHRPAQEFGDYIEYTGSVLFVDPSGTGKDQTAISCVKMLNGNLFVTECFGLSGGYSDRVLERIAKTAKTNKVNKIIVEQNFGGGMFSQLLKPFLMRYHPCEVEDVRNTKTKELRIIDTLEPVMNSHRLIIDRRVMENDFKSNPDETPERRLKLQLAYQISRLSKNKGSLVHDDLCDSLAGAVAYWTEYMAQTEDFNIAKRHEEQLNTHLENLSLIHI
;
A
#
# COMPACT_ATOMS: atom_id res chain seq x y z
N VAL A 1 13.18 -2.05 -13.88
CA VAL A 1 14.08 -1.62 -12.82
C VAL A 1 15.01 -2.77 -12.45
N ILE A 2 16.30 -2.57 -12.40
CA ILE A 2 17.30 -3.53 -11.90
C ILE A 2 17.81 -3.02 -10.56
N TRP A 3 17.90 -3.92 -9.59
CA TRP A 3 18.45 -3.66 -8.26
C TRP A 3 19.84 -4.25 -8.11
N SER A 4 20.66 -3.64 -7.29
CA SER A 4 21.99 -4.15 -6.93
C SER A 4 22.22 -3.93 -5.44
N ASN A 5 22.87 -4.91 -4.81
CA ASN A 5 23.30 -4.80 -3.41
C ASN A 5 24.68 -4.09 -3.27
N SER A 6 25.21 -3.54 -4.36
CA SER A 6 26.49 -2.83 -4.34
C SER A 6 26.39 -1.56 -3.47
N PRO A 7 27.41 -1.24 -2.66
CA PRO A 7 27.38 -0.10 -1.75
C PRO A 7 27.19 1.26 -2.44
N GLU A 8 27.51 1.37 -3.72
CA GLU A 8 27.35 2.59 -4.52
C GLU A 8 25.88 2.99 -4.74
N TYR A 9 24.93 2.03 -4.61
CA TYR A 9 23.50 2.28 -4.73
C TYR A 9 22.81 2.53 -3.40
N VAL A 10 23.55 2.48 -2.28
CA VAL A 10 23.01 2.82 -0.98
C VAL A 10 22.73 4.32 -0.91
N ILE A 11 21.53 4.68 -0.48
CA ILE A 11 21.11 6.07 -0.24
C ILE A 11 21.61 6.46 1.13
N THR A 12 22.51 7.45 1.19
CA THR A 12 23.14 7.92 2.44
C THR A 12 22.58 9.25 2.94
N ASP A 13 21.81 9.95 2.11
CA ASP A 13 21.25 11.29 2.37
C ASP A 13 19.76 11.29 2.65
N LEU A 14 19.16 10.10 2.88
CA LEU A 14 17.76 9.98 3.23
C LEU A 14 17.58 10.14 4.74
N PRO A 15 16.82 11.14 5.21
CA PRO A 15 16.56 11.36 6.62
C PRO A 15 15.50 10.37 7.12
N CYS A 16 15.90 9.15 7.41
CA CYS A 16 15.01 8.13 7.94
C CYS A 16 15.62 7.47 9.18
N VAL A 17 14.77 6.86 9.99
CA VAL A 17 15.16 6.18 11.21
C VAL A 17 14.99 4.68 11.03
N GLY A 18 16.10 3.98 10.97
CA GLY A 18 16.17 2.52 10.94
C GLY A 18 17.04 1.98 12.07
N PHE A 19 17.29 0.68 12.07
CA PHE A 19 18.34 0.08 12.88
C PHE A 19 19.72 0.35 12.28
N ASN A 20 20.73 0.29 13.13
CA ASN A 20 22.10 0.34 12.66
C ASN A 20 22.36 -0.89 11.76
N GLY A 21 22.55 -0.65 10.48
CA GLY A 21 22.66 -1.72 9.49
C GLY A 21 21.57 -1.69 8.40
N ASP A 22 20.42 -1.08 8.68
CA ASP A 22 19.38 -0.87 7.66
C ASP A 22 19.93 -0.02 6.50
N ARG A 23 19.56 -0.40 5.28
CA ARG A 23 20.02 0.28 4.07
C ARG A 23 18.83 0.46 3.12
N TYR A 24 18.75 1.65 2.54
CA TYR A 24 17.85 1.95 1.45
C TYR A 24 18.66 2.05 0.17
N HIS A 25 18.17 1.43 -0.90
CA HIS A 25 18.86 1.36 -2.17
C HIS A 25 18.08 2.12 -3.24
N ARG A 26 18.81 2.84 -4.10
CA ARG A 26 18.26 3.33 -5.36
C ARG A 26 18.39 2.25 -6.43
N PRO A 27 17.56 2.28 -7.48
CA PRO A 27 17.73 1.39 -8.61
C PRO A 27 19.15 1.52 -9.21
N ALA A 28 19.75 0.38 -9.57
CA ALA A 28 21.01 0.37 -10.30
C ALA A 28 20.80 0.78 -11.76
N GLN A 29 19.64 0.39 -12.33
CA GLN A 29 19.30 0.73 -13.71
C GLN A 29 17.78 0.79 -13.89
N GLU A 30 17.34 1.80 -14.63
CA GLU A 30 15.96 1.98 -15.08
C GLU A 30 15.91 1.83 -16.59
N PHE A 31 14.89 1.14 -17.10
CA PHE A 31 14.71 0.89 -18.53
C PHE A 31 13.33 1.33 -18.99
N GLY A 32 13.28 1.71 -20.26
CA GLY A 32 12.06 2.02 -20.96
C GLY A 32 11.57 3.44 -20.72
N ASP A 33 10.51 3.78 -21.43
CA ASP A 33 9.83 5.04 -21.26
C ASP A 33 8.94 5.04 -20.02
N TYR A 34 8.65 6.23 -19.51
CA TYR A 34 7.64 6.38 -18.47
C TYR A 34 6.28 6.02 -19.02
N ILE A 35 5.63 5.00 -18.45
CA ILE A 35 4.28 4.57 -18.80
C ILE A 35 3.34 4.76 -17.62
N GLU A 36 2.04 4.84 -17.91
CA GLU A 36 1.04 4.99 -16.85
C GLU A 36 0.97 3.74 -15.96
N TYR A 37 0.67 3.93 -14.70
CA TYR A 37 0.41 2.84 -13.78
C TYR A 37 -0.84 2.06 -14.20
N THR A 38 -0.83 0.76 -14.01
CA THR A 38 -2.00 -0.10 -14.27
C THR A 38 -3.18 0.27 -13.39
N GLY A 39 -2.90 0.71 -12.17
CA GLY A 39 -3.91 1.20 -11.25
C GLY A 39 -3.32 1.83 -10.00
N SER A 40 -4.19 2.47 -9.22
CA SER A 40 -3.87 3.19 -8.00
C SER A 40 -4.92 2.93 -6.93
N VAL A 41 -4.51 2.47 -5.77
CA VAL A 41 -5.36 2.19 -4.61
C VAL A 41 -4.94 3.05 -3.43
N LEU A 42 -5.91 3.59 -2.73
CA LEU A 42 -5.73 4.29 -1.47
C LEU A 42 -6.33 3.43 -0.35
N PHE A 43 -5.53 2.97 0.58
CA PHE A 43 -6.00 2.30 1.78
C PHE A 43 -6.11 3.30 2.93
N VAL A 44 -7.21 3.25 3.66
CA VAL A 44 -7.49 4.10 4.80
C VAL A 44 -7.81 3.23 6.01
N ASP A 45 -7.03 3.37 7.06
CA ASP A 45 -7.31 2.83 8.39
C ASP A 45 -7.79 3.97 9.29
N PRO A 46 -9.13 4.10 9.48
CA PRO A 46 -9.69 5.20 10.24
C PRO A 46 -9.39 5.08 11.72
N SER A 47 -8.86 6.14 12.33
CA SER A 47 -8.85 6.26 13.79
C SER A 47 -10.23 6.59 14.33
N GLY A 48 -10.51 6.15 15.54
CA GLY A 48 -11.67 6.60 16.30
C GLY A 48 -11.49 8.05 16.82
N THR A 49 -12.24 8.38 17.87
CA THR A 49 -12.18 9.71 18.53
C THR A 49 -10.97 9.88 19.47
N GLY A 50 -10.04 8.94 19.48
CA GLY A 50 -8.87 8.90 20.36
C GLY A 50 -7.68 9.74 19.88
N LYS A 51 -6.50 9.41 20.46
CA LYS A 51 -5.21 10.03 20.10
C LYS A 51 -4.53 9.37 18.89
N ASP A 52 -5.15 8.33 18.33
CA ASP A 52 -4.61 7.61 17.18
C ASP A 52 -4.84 8.38 15.89
N GLN A 53 -4.02 8.12 14.90
CA GLN A 53 -4.09 8.78 13.61
C GLN A 53 -4.86 7.92 12.60
N THR A 54 -5.68 8.54 11.76
CA THR A 54 -6.17 7.89 10.54
C THR A 54 -4.98 7.70 9.61
N ALA A 55 -4.61 6.45 9.37
CA ALA A 55 -3.49 6.12 8.51
C ALA A 55 -3.93 5.93 7.06
N ILE A 56 -3.10 6.41 6.14
CA ILE A 56 -3.40 6.46 4.72
C ILE A 56 -2.18 6.00 3.94
N SER A 57 -2.39 5.04 3.03
CA SER A 57 -1.34 4.57 2.12
C SER A 57 -1.85 4.52 0.70
N CYS A 58 -1.16 5.18 -0.22
CA CYS A 58 -1.42 5.11 -1.65
C CYS A 58 -0.38 4.23 -2.33
N VAL A 59 -0.83 3.14 -2.93
CA VAL A 59 0.02 2.20 -3.65
C VAL A 59 -0.48 2.04 -5.08
N LYS A 60 0.44 2.22 -6.03
CA LYS A 60 0.20 2.04 -7.46
C LYS A 60 0.87 0.77 -7.94
N MET A 61 0.33 0.15 -8.98
CA MET A 61 0.87 -1.06 -9.57
C MET A 61 1.29 -0.84 -11.01
N LEU A 62 2.46 -1.37 -11.34
CA LEU A 62 2.96 -1.43 -12.73
C LEU A 62 3.87 -2.65 -12.90
N ASN A 63 3.54 -3.52 -13.84
CA ASN A 63 4.34 -4.70 -14.20
C ASN A 63 4.74 -5.55 -12.98
N GLY A 64 3.80 -5.75 -12.05
CA GLY A 64 4.02 -6.54 -10.84
C GLY A 64 4.84 -5.85 -9.75
N ASN A 65 5.30 -4.63 -9.96
CA ASN A 65 5.92 -3.79 -8.94
C ASN A 65 4.88 -2.87 -8.28
N LEU A 66 5.07 -2.62 -7.00
CA LEU A 66 4.19 -1.80 -6.17
C LEU A 66 4.91 -0.51 -5.78
N PHE A 67 4.33 0.62 -6.12
CA PHE A 67 4.90 1.94 -5.91
C PHE A 67 4.12 2.67 -4.82
N VAL A 68 4.75 2.88 -3.67
CA VAL A 68 4.21 3.66 -2.56
C VAL A 68 4.42 5.14 -2.87
N THR A 69 3.35 5.86 -3.19
CA THR A 69 3.41 7.29 -3.53
C THR A 69 2.98 8.20 -2.38
N GLU A 70 2.22 7.67 -1.42
CA GLU A 70 1.83 8.36 -0.18
C GLU A 70 1.74 7.34 0.97
N CYS A 71 2.23 7.72 2.15
CA CYS A 71 1.98 7.01 3.40
C CYS A 71 2.11 8.02 4.54
N PHE A 72 1.01 8.32 5.22
CA PHE A 72 0.99 9.33 6.30
C PHE A 72 -0.20 9.14 7.23
N GLY A 73 -0.10 9.68 8.44
CA GLY A 73 -1.16 9.72 9.42
C GLY A 73 -1.82 11.10 9.54
N LEU A 74 -3.12 11.14 9.80
CA LEU A 74 -3.90 12.35 10.05
C LEU A 74 -4.55 12.28 11.43
N SER A 75 -4.35 13.29 12.24
CA SER A 75 -5.08 13.49 13.49
C SER A 75 -6.41 14.20 13.23
N GLY A 76 -7.46 13.81 13.98
CA GLY A 76 -8.78 14.46 13.89
C GLY A 76 -9.93 13.53 13.49
N GLY A 77 -9.69 12.22 13.43
CA GLY A 77 -10.74 11.21 13.23
C GLY A 77 -11.62 11.48 12.02
N TYR A 78 -12.91 11.70 12.24
CA TYR A 78 -13.94 11.89 11.21
C TYR A 78 -14.14 13.36 10.80
N SER A 79 -13.21 14.26 11.12
CA SER A 79 -13.37 15.69 10.80
C SER A 79 -13.35 15.97 9.29
N ASP A 80 -14.06 16.99 8.86
CA ASP A 80 -14.10 17.42 7.46
C ASP A 80 -12.71 17.64 6.89
N ARG A 81 -11.77 18.16 7.70
CA ARG A 81 -10.37 18.36 7.31
C ARG A 81 -9.70 17.04 6.91
N VAL A 82 -9.93 15.96 7.68
CA VAL A 82 -9.38 14.63 7.38
C VAL A 82 -10.01 14.07 6.10
N LEU A 83 -11.34 14.11 6.01
CA LEU A 83 -12.08 13.61 4.85
C LEU A 83 -11.71 14.34 3.56
N GLU A 84 -11.60 15.67 3.64
CA GLU A 84 -11.17 16.50 2.51
C GLU A 84 -9.72 16.19 2.09
N ARG A 85 -8.82 16.00 3.06
CA ARG A 85 -7.42 15.65 2.77
C ARG A 85 -7.33 14.31 2.05
N ILE A 86 -8.09 13.30 2.47
CA ILE A 86 -8.18 12.00 1.80
C ILE A 86 -8.66 12.16 0.36
N ALA A 87 -9.75 12.90 0.14
CA ALA A 87 -10.30 13.12 -1.20
C ALA A 87 -9.34 13.87 -2.12
N LYS A 88 -8.61 14.87 -1.60
CA LYS A 88 -7.56 15.58 -2.34
C LYS A 88 -6.37 14.67 -2.66
N THR A 89 -5.97 13.80 -1.74
CA THR A 89 -4.91 12.80 -1.98
C THR A 89 -5.33 11.82 -3.07
N ALA A 90 -6.60 11.36 -3.06
CA ALA A 90 -7.15 10.52 -4.10
C ALA A 90 -7.10 11.19 -5.48
N LYS A 91 -7.45 12.47 -5.56
CA LYS A 91 -7.36 13.27 -6.79
C LYS A 91 -5.93 13.37 -7.31
N THR A 92 -4.99 13.77 -6.45
CA THR A 92 -3.57 13.96 -6.82
C THR A 92 -2.95 12.68 -7.35
N ASN A 93 -3.30 11.54 -6.74
CA ASN A 93 -2.77 10.25 -7.13
C ASN A 93 -3.60 9.52 -8.20
N LYS A 94 -4.69 10.12 -8.71
CA LYS A 94 -5.62 9.51 -9.69
C LYS A 94 -6.08 8.12 -9.22
N VAL A 95 -6.55 8.04 -7.97
CA VAL A 95 -6.92 6.78 -7.31
C VAL A 95 -8.14 6.15 -7.98
N ASN A 96 -8.05 4.87 -8.33
CA ASN A 96 -9.18 4.13 -8.92
C ASN A 96 -10.13 3.60 -7.84
N LYS A 97 -9.58 3.17 -6.71
CA LYS A 97 -10.33 2.57 -5.60
C LYS A 97 -9.78 3.03 -4.25
N ILE A 98 -10.68 3.35 -3.32
CA ILE A 98 -10.36 3.57 -1.92
C ILE A 98 -10.87 2.37 -1.13
N ILE A 99 -10.02 1.80 -0.30
CA ILE A 99 -10.34 0.72 0.62
C ILE A 99 -10.31 1.29 2.03
N VAL A 100 -11.40 1.11 2.77
CA VAL A 100 -11.54 1.61 4.14
C VAL A 100 -11.65 0.42 5.09
N GLU A 101 -10.76 0.36 6.08
CA GLU A 101 -10.85 -0.65 7.11
C GLU A 101 -12.00 -0.34 8.08
N GLN A 102 -12.90 -1.31 8.26
CA GLN A 102 -14.03 -1.18 9.18
C GLN A 102 -13.61 -1.56 10.61
N ASN A 103 -13.04 -0.63 11.34
CA ASN A 103 -12.71 -0.87 12.74
C ASN A 103 -13.91 -0.64 13.68
N PHE A 104 -14.73 0.39 13.41
CA PHE A 104 -15.93 0.73 14.18
C PHE A 104 -16.99 1.38 13.29
N GLY A 105 -18.28 1.24 13.67
CA GLY A 105 -19.37 2.02 13.07
C GLY A 105 -19.91 1.54 11.71
N GLY A 106 -19.61 0.30 11.26
CA GLY A 106 -20.36 -0.33 10.15
C GLY A 106 -20.41 0.45 8.84
N GLY A 107 -19.26 1.03 8.38
CA GLY A 107 -19.21 1.79 7.13
C GLY A 107 -19.53 3.28 7.25
N MET A 108 -19.64 3.82 8.47
CA MET A 108 -19.92 5.24 8.70
C MET A 108 -18.83 6.13 8.09
N PHE A 109 -17.54 5.76 8.22
CA PHE A 109 -16.47 6.54 7.67
C PHE A 109 -16.59 6.71 6.15
N SER A 110 -16.86 5.62 5.45
CA SER A 110 -17.05 5.62 3.99
C SER A 110 -18.24 6.47 3.57
N GLN A 111 -19.34 6.44 4.35
CA GLN A 111 -20.49 7.30 4.09
C GLN A 111 -20.16 8.78 4.24
N LEU A 112 -19.39 9.17 5.26
CA LEU A 112 -18.94 10.54 5.47
C LEU A 112 -17.92 10.98 4.41
N LEU A 113 -17.09 10.07 3.91
CA LEU A 113 -16.08 10.35 2.89
C LEU A 113 -16.70 10.57 1.49
N LYS A 114 -17.77 9.85 1.15
CA LYS A 114 -18.40 9.90 -0.19
C LYS A 114 -18.71 11.31 -0.71
N PRO A 115 -19.31 12.25 0.06
CA PRO A 115 -19.58 13.60 -0.43
C PRO A 115 -18.31 14.36 -0.85
N PHE A 116 -17.20 14.16 -0.13
CA PHE A 116 -15.92 14.77 -0.46
C PHE A 116 -15.33 14.16 -1.73
N LEU A 117 -15.44 12.85 -1.90
CA LEU A 117 -15.00 12.18 -3.13
C LEU A 117 -15.80 12.66 -4.33
N MET A 118 -17.12 12.74 -4.24
CA MET A 118 -17.96 13.26 -5.32
C MET A 118 -17.56 14.68 -5.74
N ARG A 119 -17.10 15.48 -4.79
CA ARG A 119 -16.66 16.86 -5.06
C ARG A 119 -15.26 16.95 -5.68
N TYR A 120 -14.32 16.11 -5.23
CA TYR A 120 -12.91 16.24 -5.60
C TYR A 120 -12.44 15.21 -6.61
N HIS A 121 -12.82 13.94 -6.44
CA HIS A 121 -12.38 12.81 -7.28
C HIS A 121 -13.29 11.60 -7.08
N PRO A 122 -14.35 11.47 -7.87
CA PRO A 122 -15.23 10.30 -7.81
C PRO A 122 -14.45 9.01 -8.13
N CYS A 123 -14.46 8.05 -7.20
CA CYS A 123 -13.86 6.74 -7.36
C CYS A 123 -14.61 5.70 -6.55
N GLU A 124 -14.29 4.42 -6.77
CA GLU A 124 -14.88 3.32 -6.02
C GLU A 124 -14.45 3.36 -4.55
N VAL A 125 -15.37 3.02 -3.64
CA VAL A 125 -15.09 2.88 -2.20
C VAL A 125 -15.57 1.52 -1.73
N GLU A 126 -14.65 0.75 -1.17
CA GLU A 126 -14.90 -0.58 -0.60
C GLU A 126 -14.55 -0.60 0.88
N ASP A 127 -15.44 -1.18 1.67
CA ASP A 127 -15.21 -1.42 3.10
C ASP A 127 -14.70 -2.84 3.32
N VAL A 128 -13.60 -3.00 4.06
CA VAL A 128 -13.01 -4.31 4.37
C VAL A 128 -12.92 -4.54 5.88
N ARG A 129 -13.00 -5.81 6.30
CA ARG A 129 -12.77 -6.23 7.69
C ARG A 129 -11.63 -7.20 7.78
N ASN A 130 -10.69 -6.92 8.65
CA ASN A 130 -9.59 -7.82 8.96
C ASN A 130 -9.89 -8.60 10.24
N THR A 131 -9.74 -9.93 10.17
CA THR A 131 -9.97 -10.87 11.29
C THR A 131 -8.71 -11.56 11.79
N LYS A 132 -7.61 -11.43 11.08
CA LYS A 132 -6.31 -12.04 11.41
C LYS A 132 -5.55 -11.21 12.44
N THR A 133 -4.63 -11.85 13.16
CA THR A 133 -3.69 -11.16 14.07
C THR A 133 -2.89 -10.12 13.29
N LYS A 134 -2.91 -8.88 13.76
CA LYS A 134 -2.44 -7.69 13.04
C LYS A 134 -0.97 -7.80 12.65
N GLU A 135 -0.09 -8.07 13.61
CA GLU A 135 1.36 -8.11 13.37
C GLU A 135 1.76 -9.19 12.34
N LEU A 136 1.17 -10.39 12.47
CA LEU A 136 1.42 -11.47 11.51
C LEU A 136 0.91 -11.12 10.11
N ARG A 137 -0.27 -10.52 10.02
CA ARG A 137 -0.84 -10.08 8.73
C ARG A 137 0.06 -9.07 8.04
N ILE A 138 0.54 -8.07 8.77
CA ILE A 138 1.42 -7.04 8.21
C ILE A 138 2.73 -7.67 7.70
N ILE A 139 3.36 -8.52 8.51
CA ILE A 139 4.63 -9.17 8.16
C ILE A 139 4.44 -10.09 6.96
N ASP A 140 3.46 -10.99 7.00
CA ASP A 140 3.18 -11.96 5.94
C ASP A 140 2.85 -11.27 4.59
N THR A 141 2.35 -10.03 4.66
CA THR A 141 2.03 -9.24 3.46
C THR A 141 3.25 -8.48 2.94
N LEU A 142 3.97 -7.78 3.81
CA LEU A 142 5.06 -6.89 3.38
C LEU A 142 6.38 -7.63 3.12
N GLU A 143 6.73 -8.64 3.93
CA GLU A 143 7.99 -9.35 3.82
C GLU A 143 8.25 -9.94 2.42
N PRO A 144 7.30 -10.64 1.75
CA PRO A 144 7.53 -11.22 0.43
C PRO A 144 7.81 -10.16 -0.64
N VAL A 145 7.07 -9.05 -0.64
CA VAL A 145 7.23 -8.00 -1.65
C VAL A 145 8.48 -7.16 -1.42
N MET A 146 8.90 -6.99 -0.15
CA MET A 146 10.15 -6.32 0.19
C MET A 146 11.36 -7.19 -0.17
N ASN A 147 11.36 -8.46 0.21
CA ASN A 147 12.45 -9.40 -0.09
C ASN A 147 12.64 -9.63 -1.61
N SER A 148 11.58 -9.54 -2.39
CA SER A 148 11.65 -9.62 -3.85
C SER A 148 11.93 -8.27 -4.54
N HIS A 149 12.21 -7.21 -3.78
CA HIS A 149 12.43 -5.84 -4.27
C HIS A 149 11.27 -5.29 -5.13
N ARG A 150 10.06 -5.76 -4.90
CA ARG A 150 8.86 -5.34 -5.63
C ARG A 150 8.15 -4.16 -4.99
N LEU A 151 8.44 -3.83 -3.73
CA LEU A 151 7.92 -2.66 -3.04
C LEU A 151 8.90 -1.49 -3.20
N ILE A 152 8.48 -0.50 -3.97
CA ILE A 152 9.27 0.68 -4.32
C ILE A 152 8.63 1.88 -3.63
N ILE A 153 9.38 2.58 -2.80
CA ILE A 153 8.88 3.73 -2.05
C ILE A 153 9.42 5.01 -2.70
N ASP A 154 8.53 5.95 -3.03
CA ASP A 154 8.92 7.29 -3.48
C ASP A 154 9.73 7.97 -2.36
N ARG A 155 10.88 8.52 -2.70
CA ARG A 155 11.76 9.21 -1.76
C ARG A 155 11.02 10.27 -0.94
N ARG A 156 10.08 10.99 -1.56
CA ARG A 156 9.26 12.01 -0.89
C ARG A 156 8.42 11.45 0.25
N VAL A 157 7.98 10.19 0.16
CA VAL A 157 7.24 9.54 1.26
C VAL A 157 8.12 9.47 2.51
N MET A 158 9.37 9.05 2.37
CA MET A 158 10.31 8.92 3.48
C MET A 158 10.72 10.30 4.04
N GLU A 159 10.93 11.29 3.18
CA GLU A 159 11.25 12.66 3.59
C GLU A 159 10.08 13.33 4.33
N ASN A 160 8.85 13.10 3.87
CA ASN A 160 7.64 13.61 4.52
C ASN A 160 7.36 12.88 5.84
N ASP A 161 7.59 11.58 5.90
CA ASP A 161 7.50 10.77 7.12
C ASP A 161 8.42 11.32 8.20
N PHE A 162 9.68 11.59 7.86
CA PHE A 162 10.64 12.18 8.79
C PHE A 162 10.22 13.55 9.32
N LYS A 163 9.56 14.37 8.48
CA LYS A 163 9.05 15.71 8.84
C LYS A 163 7.68 15.69 9.51
N SER A 164 7.02 14.53 9.56
CA SER A 164 5.66 14.40 10.09
C SER A 164 5.58 14.73 11.58
N ASN A 165 4.37 15.08 12.04
CA ASN A 165 4.05 15.31 13.44
C ASN A 165 5.01 16.28 14.18
N PRO A 166 5.26 17.51 13.67
CA PRO A 166 6.25 18.42 14.25
C PRO A 166 5.89 18.90 15.66
N ASP A 167 4.60 18.88 16.00
CA ASP A 167 4.08 19.33 17.30
C ASP A 167 4.15 18.27 18.40
N GLU A 168 4.52 17.03 18.03
CA GLU A 168 4.67 15.93 18.99
C GLU A 168 6.06 15.92 19.66
N THR A 169 6.13 15.32 20.84
CA THR A 169 7.43 15.11 21.49
C THR A 169 8.34 14.26 20.63
N PRO A 170 9.67 14.44 20.66
CA PRO A 170 10.60 13.71 19.81
C PRO A 170 10.42 12.17 19.90
N GLU A 171 10.18 11.64 21.10
CA GLU A 171 9.98 10.21 21.31
C GLU A 171 8.68 9.71 20.67
N ARG A 172 7.57 10.44 20.82
CA ARG A 172 6.28 10.09 20.22
C ARG A 172 6.31 10.25 18.71
N ARG A 173 6.88 11.35 18.23
CA ARG A 173 7.07 11.63 16.80
C ARG A 173 7.79 10.48 16.10
N LEU A 174 8.86 9.95 16.72
CA LEU A 174 9.61 8.81 16.20
C LEU A 174 8.72 7.57 16.03
N LYS A 175 7.91 7.24 17.04
CA LYS A 175 7.03 6.07 17.03
C LYS A 175 5.89 6.15 16.00
N LEU A 176 5.54 7.36 15.56
CA LEU A 176 4.52 7.61 14.54
C LEU A 176 5.08 7.56 13.11
N GLN A 177 6.39 7.39 12.92
CA GLN A 177 7.02 7.36 11.61
C GLN A 177 6.98 5.96 10.98
N LEU A 178 6.69 5.90 9.68
CA LEU A 178 6.66 4.66 8.90
C LEU A 178 8.01 3.93 8.96
N ALA A 179 9.12 4.65 8.78
CA ALA A 179 10.46 4.08 8.83
C ALA A 179 10.75 3.39 10.16
N TYR A 180 10.31 4.01 11.27
CA TYR A 180 10.42 3.43 12.60
C TYR A 180 9.56 2.16 12.73
N GLN A 181 8.31 2.22 12.30
CA GLN A 181 7.37 1.11 12.39
C GLN A 181 7.86 -0.09 11.58
N ILE A 182 8.23 0.08 10.31
CA ILE A 182 8.72 -1.00 9.44
C ILE A 182 9.97 -1.67 10.05
N SER A 183 10.91 -0.89 10.56
CA SER A 183 12.18 -1.43 11.06
C SER A 183 12.06 -2.15 12.41
N ARG A 184 10.97 -1.96 13.14
CA ARG A 184 10.80 -2.50 14.50
C ARG A 184 9.62 -3.44 14.67
N LEU A 185 8.84 -3.63 13.63
CA LEU A 185 7.74 -4.61 13.63
C LEU A 185 8.31 -6.03 13.79
N SER A 186 7.75 -6.79 14.72
CA SER A 186 8.11 -8.19 14.93
C SER A 186 6.86 -9.05 15.11
N LYS A 187 7.02 -10.37 15.01
CA LYS A 187 5.92 -11.35 15.18
C LYS A 187 5.33 -11.36 16.60
N ASN A 188 5.96 -10.67 17.54
CA ASN A 188 5.48 -10.59 18.91
C ASN A 188 4.32 -9.60 19.00
N LYS A 189 3.21 -10.04 19.59
CA LYS A 189 2.04 -9.17 19.80
C LYS A 189 2.41 -7.94 20.60
N GLY A 190 2.01 -6.76 20.13
CA GLY A 190 2.31 -5.47 20.77
C GLY A 190 3.77 -5.05 20.64
N SER A 191 4.48 -5.52 19.61
CA SER A 191 5.86 -5.10 19.33
C SER A 191 6.01 -3.61 19.08
N LEU A 192 4.97 -2.97 18.57
CA LEU A 192 4.88 -1.53 18.35
C LEU A 192 3.75 -0.91 19.18
N VAL A 193 3.96 0.32 19.64
CA VAL A 193 2.92 1.12 20.31
C VAL A 193 1.97 1.73 19.28
N HIS A 194 2.51 2.09 18.12
CA HIS A 194 1.78 2.58 16.96
C HIS A 194 2.27 1.78 15.75
N ASP A 195 1.36 1.18 15.03
CA ASP A 195 1.61 0.36 13.83
C ASP A 195 0.70 0.75 12.66
N ASP A 196 -0.06 1.82 12.83
CA ASP A 196 -1.13 2.23 11.92
C ASP A 196 -0.64 2.47 10.48
N LEU A 197 0.55 3.05 10.30
CA LEU A 197 1.12 3.30 8.97
C LEU A 197 1.54 1.98 8.30
N CYS A 198 2.16 1.07 9.04
CA CYS A 198 2.49 -0.26 8.53
C CYS A 198 1.25 -1.05 8.16
N ASP A 199 0.19 -0.96 8.97
CA ASP A 199 -1.07 -1.64 8.73
C ASP A 199 -1.78 -1.12 7.49
N SER A 200 -1.88 0.19 7.36
CA SER A 200 -2.43 0.84 6.17
C SER A 200 -1.64 0.47 4.91
N LEU A 201 -0.30 0.45 4.98
CA LEU A 201 0.55 0.05 3.87
C LEU A 201 0.32 -1.43 3.51
N ALA A 202 0.28 -2.31 4.52
CA ALA A 202 0.02 -3.73 4.31
C ALA A 202 -1.36 -3.96 3.68
N GLY A 203 -2.39 -3.22 4.09
CA GLY A 203 -3.72 -3.29 3.48
C GLY A 203 -3.72 -2.94 1.99
N ALA A 204 -3.02 -1.88 1.60
CA ALA A 204 -2.87 -1.51 0.19
C ALA A 204 -2.06 -2.53 -0.62
N VAL A 205 -1.00 -3.10 -0.04
CA VAL A 205 -0.18 -4.15 -0.67
C VAL A 205 -0.97 -5.45 -0.81
N ALA A 206 -1.74 -5.84 0.21
CA ALA A 206 -2.57 -7.04 0.17
C ALA A 206 -3.57 -7.01 -1.00
N TYR A 207 -4.25 -5.88 -1.19
CA TYR A 207 -5.15 -5.70 -2.34
C TYR A 207 -4.46 -6.01 -3.67
N TRP A 208 -3.28 -5.47 -3.90
CA TRP A 208 -2.56 -5.69 -5.15
C TRP A 208 -2.04 -7.12 -5.29
N THR A 209 -1.61 -7.74 -4.19
CA THR A 209 -1.15 -9.13 -4.20
C THR A 209 -2.31 -10.08 -4.54
N GLU A 210 -3.48 -9.86 -3.97
CA GLU A 210 -4.69 -10.61 -4.28
C GLU A 210 -5.17 -10.37 -5.72
N TYR A 211 -5.15 -9.13 -6.18
CA TYR A 211 -5.50 -8.78 -7.56
C TYR A 211 -4.59 -9.49 -8.58
N MET A 212 -3.28 -9.52 -8.33
CA MET A 212 -2.32 -10.22 -9.21
C MET A 212 -2.54 -11.73 -9.22
N ALA A 213 -2.81 -12.34 -8.07
CA ALA A 213 -3.09 -13.77 -7.96
C ALA A 213 -4.36 -14.14 -8.75
N GLN A 214 -5.46 -13.38 -8.57
CA GLN A 214 -6.70 -13.60 -9.31
C GLN A 214 -6.51 -13.44 -10.83
N THR A 215 -5.71 -12.47 -11.25
CA THR A 215 -5.41 -12.25 -12.68
C THR A 215 -4.59 -13.40 -13.26
N GLU A 216 -3.65 -13.95 -12.50
CA GLU A 216 -2.85 -15.11 -12.90
C GLU A 216 -3.72 -16.35 -13.04
N ASP A 217 -4.57 -16.65 -12.06
CA ASP A 217 -5.51 -17.77 -12.10
C ASP A 217 -6.47 -17.68 -13.30
N PHE A 218 -7.01 -16.50 -13.57
CA PHE A 218 -7.85 -16.25 -14.73
C PHE A 218 -7.12 -16.52 -16.05
N ASN A 219 -5.88 -16.05 -16.17
CA ASN A 219 -5.06 -16.25 -17.37
C ASN A 219 -4.65 -17.72 -17.55
N ILE A 220 -4.44 -18.46 -16.46
CA ILE A 220 -4.18 -19.92 -16.50
C ILE A 220 -5.44 -20.64 -16.97
N ALA A 221 -6.60 -20.35 -16.38
CA ALA A 221 -7.86 -20.98 -16.77
C ALA A 221 -8.19 -20.74 -18.25
N LYS A 222 -8.02 -19.49 -18.72
CA LYS A 222 -8.23 -19.12 -20.11
C LYS A 222 -7.29 -19.90 -21.07
N ARG A 223 -6.01 -20.01 -20.73
CA ARG A 223 -5.05 -20.80 -21.53
C ARG A 223 -5.43 -22.29 -21.60
N HIS A 224 -5.90 -22.86 -20.49
CA HIS A 224 -6.38 -24.26 -20.47
C HIS A 224 -7.61 -24.43 -21.37
N GLU A 225 -8.56 -23.49 -21.33
CA GLU A 225 -9.74 -23.49 -22.20
C GLU A 225 -9.36 -23.39 -23.68
N GLU A 226 -8.45 -22.50 -24.05
CA GLU A 226 -7.93 -22.33 -25.41
C GLU A 226 -7.22 -23.61 -25.89
N GLN A 227 -6.41 -24.25 -25.04
CA GLN A 227 -5.75 -25.53 -25.35
C GLN A 227 -6.76 -26.66 -25.56
N LEU A 228 -7.79 -26.74 -24.70
CA LEU A 228 -8.86 -27.72 -24.82
C LEU A 228 -9.63 -27.55 -26.13
N ASN A 229 -10.02 -26.32 -26.45
CA ASN A 229 -10.73 -26.01 -27.70
C ASN A 229 -9.89 -26.38 -28.94
N THR A 230 -8.60 -26.04 -28.94
CA THR A 230 -7.68 -26.42 -30.03
C THR A 230 -7.58 -27.95 -30.15
N HIS A 231 -7.54 -28.67 -29.03
CA HIS A 231 -7.50 -30.13 -29.04
C HIS A 231 -8.80 -30.72 -29.60
N LEU A 232 -9.96 -30.18 -29.20
CA LEU A 232 -11.27 -30.63 -29.71
C LEU A 232 -11.44 -30.35 -31.20
N GLU A 233 -10.98 -29.20 -31.70
CA GLU A 233 -10.98 -28.87 -33.12
C GLU A 233 -10.11 -29.85 -33.92
N ASN A 234 -8.92 -30.17 -33.41
CA ASN A 234 -8.04 -31.18 -34.06
C ASN A 234 -8.63 -32.59 -34.06
N LEU A 235 -9.39 -32.98 -33.02
CA LEU A 235 -10.10 -34.25 -32.98
C LEU A 235 -11.26 -34.28 -33.99
N SER A 236 -11.95 -33.20 -34.22
CA SER A 236 -13.05 -33.10 -35.20
C SER A 236 -12.56 -33.25 -36.65
N LEU A 237 -11.30 -32.95 -36.93
CA LEU A 237 -10.67 -33.09 -38.25
C LEU A 237 -10.20 -34.50 -38.56
N ILE A 238 -10.16 -35.41 -37.59
CA ILE A 238 -9.71 -36.81 -37.75
C ILE A 238 -10.87 -37.73 -38.10
N HIS A 239 -12.11 -37.31 -38.06
CA HIS A 239 -13.33 -38.08 -38.28
C HIS A 239 -14.06 -37.80 -39.62
N ILE A 240 -13.34 -37.39 -40.65
CA ILE A 240 -13.86 -37.26 -42.03
C ILE A 240 -13.32 -38.40 -42.91
#